data_cb1890dc023151254c7d54ede4e28dfd
#
_entry.id   cb1890dc023151254c7d54ede4e28dfd
#
_cell.length_a   1.000
_cell.length_b   1.000
_cell.length_c   1.000
_cell.angle_alpha   90.00
_cell.angle_beta   90.00
_cell.angle_gamma   90.00
#
_symmetry.space_group_name_H-M   'P 1'
#
loop_
_entity.id
_entity.type
_entity.pdbx_description
1 polymer ?
#
loop_
_entity_poly.entity_id
_entity_poly.type
_entity_poly.pdbx_seq_one_letter_code
_entity_poly.pdbx_strand_id
1 'polypeptide(L)'
;MSTNDTLRIAVIGGDGTGPEVTTEGVKVFKAVAEMEGIRYELKDFDLGGDRYLRTGEMLPVGLFQELTGFRAILLGAVGHPKVPAGVLERGLLLELRFRMDQYINLRPVKLYPGVETPLAGKGPEHIDFVVVRENTEDLYCGMGGFLKKGTPDEVAMQTAVYTRKGCERCIRWAFEYTRKRNKRKKLTLVAKTNVLTYGHDLWERTFYEVAKEYPDVATDYNHVDACCMWMVKNPESYDVIVTTNMFGDIITDLAGILQGGMGVAAGANINPEPGGTSMFEPMGGSAPKYTGTGKINPIAAISATAMLLEHCGHDAAARRVLAAIQSVTGTKMRSQAAGKMGYTTSQVGDLVVEAL
;
A
#
# COMPACT_ATOMS: atom_id res chain seq x y z
N MET A 1 11.40 14.61 -15.14
CA MET A 1 10.58 15.81 -14.91
C MET A 1 11.50 16.98 -14.67
N SER A 2 11.16 18.18 -15.15
CA SER A 2 11.92 19.38 -14.82
C SER A 2 11.74 19.63 -13.31
N THR A 3 12.82 19.94 -12.60
CA THR A 3 12.83 20.26 -11.16
C THR A 3 12.03 21.54 -10.83
N ASN A 4 11.34 22.10 -11.81
CA ASN A 4 10.60 23.36 -11.74
C ASN A 4 9.08 23.23 -11.68
N ASP A 5 8.52 22.03 -11.83
CA ASP A 5 7.07 21.82 -11.81
C ASP A 5 6.53 21.76 -10.39
N THR A 6 5.40 22.41 -10.13
CA THR A 6 4.72 22.35 -8.82
C THR A 6 4.09 20.97 -8.63
N LEU A 7 4.48 20.26 -7.56
CA LEU A 7 3.94 18.96 -7.20
C LEU A 7 2.53 19.11 -6.62
N ARG A 8 1.51 18.68 -7.36
CA ARG A 8 0.11 18.73 -6.93
C ARG A 8 -0.29 17.42 -6.27
N ILE A 9 -0.70 17.50 -5.00
CA ILE A 9 -1.10 16.36 -4.18
C ILE A 9 -2.53 16.57 -3.67
N ALA A 10 -3.40 15.59 -3.92
CA ALA A 10 -4.71 15.52 -3.31
C ALA A 10 -4.59 14.83 -1.93
N VAL A 11 -5.23 15.40 -0.93
CA VAL A 11 -5.26 14.83 0.42
C VAL A 11 -6.68 14.35 0.73
N ILE A 12 -6.83 13.10 1.08
CA ILE A 12 -8.10 12.48 1.48
C ILE A 12 -7.92 11.93 2.88
N GLY A 13 -8.37 12.65 3.90
CA GLY A 13 -8.32 12.17 5.30
C GLY A 13 -9.14 10.89 5.48
N GLY A 14 -10.31 10.83 4.86
CA GLY A 14 -11.23 9.68 4.96
C GLY A 14 -11.91 9.59 6.32
N ASP A 15 -11.96 8.37 6.88
CA ASP A 15 -12.77 8.03 8.05
C ASP A 15 -11.93 7.69 9.29
N GLY A 16 -12.59 7.74 10.45
CA GLY A 16 -12.04 7.25 11.71
C GLY A 16 -10.76 7.95 12.12
N THR A 17 -9.66 7.21 12.21
CA THR A 17 -8.32 7.75 12.52
C THR A 17 -7.59 8.31 11.30
N GLY A 18 -8.15 8.15 10.10
CA GLY A 18 -7.54 8.59 8.85
C GLY A 18 -7.16 10.07 8.83
N PRO A 19 -8.07 11.02 9.16
CA PRO A 19 -7.74 12.45 9.22
C PRO A 19 -6.59 12.76 10.17
N GLU A 20 -6.55 12.07 11.32
CA GLU A 20 -5.55 12.26 12.37
C GLU A 20 -4.14 11.86 11.89
N VAL A 21 -3.99 10.66 11.28
CA VAL A 21 -2.70 10.19 10.78
C VAL A 21 -2.25 10.92 9.51
N THR A 22 -3.20 11.32 8.64
CA THR A 22 -2.92 12.07 7.41
C THR A 22 -2.38 13.46 7.74
N THR A 23 -2.91 14.11 8.78
CA THR A 23 -2.38 15.39 9.29
C THR A 23 -0.90 15.28 9.61
N GLU A 24 -0.47 14.18 10.23
CA GLU A 24 0.95 13.96 10.55
C GLU A 24 1.79 13.66 9.30
N GLY A 25 1.25 12.90 8.35
CA GLY A 25 1.90 12.70 7.05
C GLY A 25 2.11 14.02 6.29
N VAL A 26 1.09 14.88 6.26
CA VAL A 26 1.16 16.22 5.65
C VAL A 26 2.15 17.13 6.40
N LYS A 27 2.19 17.07 7.74
CA LYS A 27 3.14 17.82 8.56
C LYS A 27 4.59 17.50 8.16
N VAL A 28 4.92 16.22 8.09
CA VAL A 28 6.26 15.74 7.71
C VAL A 28 6.55 16.09 6.24
N PHE A 29 5.56 15.94 5.34
CA PHE A 29 5.71 16.36 3.94
C PHE A 29 6.10 17.83 3.82
N LYS A 30 5.39 18.73 4.51
CA LYS A 30 5.66 20.18 4.46
C LYS A 30 7.08 20.49 4.95
N ALA A 31 7.49 19.90 6.08
CA ALA A 31 8.81 20.13 6.65
C ALA A 31 9.93 19.69 5.69
N VAL A 32 9.85 18.47 5.13
CA VAL A 32 10.87 17.98 4.20
C VAL A 32 10.83 18.71 2.86
N ALA A 33 9.65 19.12 2.40
CA ALA A 33 9.51 19.88 1.16
C ALA A 33 10.17 21.27 1.26
N GLU A 34 10.05 21.94 2.40
CA GLU A 34 10.74 23.19 2.67
C GLU A 34 12.26 22.99 2.68
N MET A 35 12.78 21.95 3.36
CA MET A 35 14.20 21.64 3.43
C MET A 35 14.82 21.32 2.05
N GLU A 36 14.07 20.65 1.18
CA GLU A 36 14.53 20.21 -0.15
C GLU A 36 14.12 21.15 -1.29
N GLY A 37 13.47 22.30 -0.97
CA GLY A 37 13.04 23.29 -1.94
C GLY A 37 11.97 22.79 -2.92
N ILE A 38 11.12 21.84 -2.51
CA ILE A 38 10.06 21.27 -3.33
C ILE A 38 8.88 22.25 -3.38
N ARG A 39 8.50 22.70 -4.56
CA ARG A 39 7.28 23.48 -4.75
C ARG A 39 6.08 22.56 -4.83
N TYR A 40 5.02 22.84 -4.06
CA TYR A 40 3.85 21.98 -3.99
C TYR A 40 2.54 22.75 -3.86
N GLU A 41 1.47 22.06 -4.22
CA GLU A 41 0.07 22.44 -3.97
C GLU A 41 -0.61 21.25 -3.29
N LEU A 42 -1.19 21.46 -2.12
CA LEU A 42 -2.02 20.49 -1.41
C LEU A 42 -3.47 20.90 -1.49
N LYS A 43 -4.36 19.96 -1.83
CA LYS A 43 -5.80 20.18 -1.80
C LYS A 43 -6.51 19.06 -1.06
N ASP A 44 -7.29 19.43 -0.05
CA ASP A 44 -8.12 18.50 0.71
C ASP A 44 -9.39 18.14 -0.06
N PHE A 45 -9.76 16.85 -0.03
CA PHE A 45 -10.97 16.31 -0.60
C PHE A 45 -11.80 15.63 0.47
N ASP A 46 -13.04 16.07 0.63
CA ASP A 46 -14.02 15.48 1.53
C ASP A 46 -14.60 14.22 0.87
N LEU A 47 -13.94 13.08 1.09
CA LEU A 47 -14.34 11.75 0.61
C LEU A 47 -14.23 10.74 1.76
N GLY A 48 -15.27 9.93 1.93
CA GLY A 48 -15.35 8.93 3.00
C GLY A 48 -16.80 8.65 3.41
N GLY A 49 -16.97 7.90 4.50
CA GLY A 49 -18.27 7.48 5.01
C GLY A 49 -19.13 8.62 5.55
N ASP A 50 -18.53 9.63 6.17
CA ASP A 50 -19.28 10.80 6.64
C ASP A 50 -19.90 11.59 5.49
N ARG A 51 -19.16 11.77 4.38
CA ARG A 51 -19.71 12.36 3.17
C ARG A 51 -20.85 11.51 2.62
N TYR A 52 -20.61 10.19 2.47
CA TYR A 52 -21.63 9.27 1.98
C TYR A 52 -22.93 9.32 2.79
N LEU A 53 -22.82 9.31 4.10
CA LEU A 53 -23.99 9.41 5.00
C LEU A 53 -24.75 10.74 4.87
N ARG A 54 -24.04 11.84 4.57
CA ARG A 54 -24.61 13.16 4.41
C ARG A 54 -25.23 13.39 3.03
N THR A 55 -24.63 12.85 1.97
CA THR A 55 -24.99 13.19 0.59
C THR A 55 -25.55 12.02 -0.22
N GLY A 56 -25.34 10.78 0.21
CA GLY A 56 -25.63 9.55 -0.55
C GLY A 56 -24.61 9.26 -1.67
N GLU A 57 -23.59 10.11 -1.86
CA GLU A 57 -22.60 9.99 -2.94
C GLU A 57 -21.21 9.66 -2.38
N MET A 58 -20.58 8.60 -2.88
CA MET A 58 -19.23 8.21 -2.48
C MET A 58 -18.15 8.93 -3.29
N LEU A 59 -18.22 8.87 -4.60
CA LEU A 59 -17.24 9.47 -5.52
C LEU A 59 -17.97 10.19 -6.67
N PRO A 60 -18.36 11.45 -6.47
CA PRO A 60 -18.98 12.26 -7.53
C PRO A 60 -18.09 12.38 -8.77
N VAL A 61 -18.69 12.39 -9.95
CA VAL A 61 -17.96 12.45 -11.23
C VAL A 61 -17.03 13.68 -11.30
N GLY A 62 -17.50 14.84 -10.84
CA GLY A 62 -16.69 16.07 -10.84
C GLY A 62 -15.46 15.97 -9.93
N LEU A 63 -15.61 15.39 -8.73
CA LEU A 63 -14.47 15.18 -7.82
C LEU A 63 -13.48 14.13 -8.37
N PHE A 64 -13.98 13.06 -9.00
CA PHE A 64 -13.11 12.12 -9.68
C PHE A 64 -12.30 12.77 -10.80
N GLN A 65 -12.95 13.55 -11.66
CA GLN A 65 -12.27 14.29 -12.74
C GLN A 65 -11.22 15.24 -12.18
N GLU A 66 -11.53 15.94 -11.10
CA GLU A 66 -10.55 16.80 -10.46
C GLU A 66 -9.36 16.05 -9.90
N LEU A 67 -9.58 14.91 -9.22
CA LEU A 67 -8.53 14.05 -8.67
C LEU A 67 -7.54 13.58 -9.75
N THR A 68 -7.99 13.31 -10.97
CA THR A 68 -7.09 12.90 -12.08
C THR A 68 -6.13 14.01 -12.51
N GLY A 69 -6.35 15.25 -12.09
CA GLY A 69 -5.44 16.37 -12.31
C GLY A 69 -4.29 16.47 -11.30
N PHE A 70 -4.25 15.60 -10.30
CA PHE A 70 -3.19 15.54 -9.29
C PHE A 70 -2.18 14.45 -9.62
N ARG A 71 -0.91 14.69 -9.30
CA ARG A 71 0.15 13.69 -9.50
C ARG A 71 0.03 12.53 -8.53
N ALA A 72 -0.38 12.82 -7.30
CA ALA A 72 -0.51 11.84 -6.25
C ALA A 72 -1.70 12.15 -5.33
N ILE A 73 -2.22 11.10 -4.70
CA ILE A 73 -3.23 11.16 -3.64
C ILE A 73 -2.59 10.62 -2.36
N LEU A 74 -2.64 11.37 -1.28
CA LEU A 74 -2.35 10.88 0.06
C LEU A 74 -3.67 10.56 0.74
N LEU A 75 -3.92 9.27 0.98
CA LEU A 75 -5.14 8.77 1.61
C LEU A 75 -4.87 8.37 3.06
N GLY A 76 -5.77 8.72 3.98
CA GLY A 76 -5.72 8.29 5.37
C GLY A 76 -6.30 6.89 5.56
N ALA A 77 -7.60 6.79 5.70
CA ALA A 77 -8.29 5.51 5.84
C ALA A 77 -9.74 5.59 5.36
N VAL A 78 -10.30 4.48 4.94
CA VAL A 78 -11.71 4.38 4.55
C VAL A 78 -12.38 3.29 5.37
N GLY A 79 -13.59 3.57 5.85
CA GLY A 79 -14.41 2.65 6.64
C GLY A 79 -15.14 3.36 7.76
N HIS A 80 -16.46 3.35 7.72
CA HIS A 80 -17.31 4.04 8.71
C HIS A 80 -18.27 3.05 9.37
N PRO A 81 -18.41 3.02 10.71
CA PRO A 81 -19.19 2.00 11.44
C PRO A 81 -20.68 1.99 11.11
N LYS A 82 -21.23 3.11 10.61
CA LYS A 82 -22.64 3.22 10.20
C LYS A 82 -22.87 2.88 8.72
N VAL A 83 -21.83 2.58 7.96
CA VAL A 83 -21.93 2.16 6.55
C VAL A 83 -21.69 0.65 6.47
N PRO A 84 -22.53 -0.12 5.77
CA PRO A 84 -22.34 -1.55 5.63
C PRO A 84 -20.96 -1.89 5.06
N ALA A 85 -20.37 -2.98 5.55
CA ALA A 85 -19.06 -3.46 5.08
C ALA A 85 -19.04 -3.68 3.54
N GLY A 86 -17.94 -3.30 2.91
CA GLY A 86 -17.74 -3.42 1.47
C GLY A 86 -18.38 -2.30 0.64
N VAL A 87 -19.21 -1.44 1.21
CA VAL A 87 -19.85 -0.33 0.46
C VAL A 87 -18.82 0.76 0.13
N LEU A 88 -18.09 1.23 1.13
CA LEU A 88 -17.06 2.26 0.95
C LEU A 88 -15.84 1.72 0.21
N GLU A 89 -15.43 0.49 0.52
CA GLU A 89 -14.31 -0.16 -0.16
C GLU A 89 -14.58 -0.26 -1.66
N ARG A 90 -15.77 -0.71 -2.08
CA ARG A 90 -16.13 -0.80 -3.50
C ARG A 90 -16.36 0.55 -4.14
N GLY A 91 -17.13 1.43 -3.48
CA GLY A 91 -17.58 2.68 -4.07
C GLY A 91 -16.55 3.80 -4.04
N LEU A 92 -15.48 3.68 -3.26
CA LEU A 92 -14.42 4.68 -3.21
C LEU A 92 -13.04 4.07 -3.55
N LEU A 93 -12.53 3.11 -2.75
CA LEU A 93 -11.16 2.61 -2.94
C LEU A 93 -11.00 1.86 -4.25
N LEU A 94 -11.87 0.88 -4.54
CA LEU A 94 -11.78 0.10 -5.77
C LEU A 94 -12.13 0.96 -7.00
N GLU A 95 -13.09 1.90 -6.88
CA GLU A 95 -13.39 2.85 -7.95
C GLU A 95 -12.16 3.69 -8.33
N LEU A 96 -11.42 4.21 -7.34
CA LEU A 96 -10.19 4.95 -7.60
C LEU A 96 -9.14 4.06 -8.27
N ARG A 97 -8.91 2.85 -7.75
CA ARG A 97 -7.93 1.89 -8.30
C ARG A 97 -8.22 1.52 -9.74
N PHE A 98 -9.48 1.17 -10.05
CA PHE A 98 -9.88 0.72 -11.39
C PHE A 98 -9.95 1.87 -12.38
N ARG A 99 -10.61 2.97 -12.04
CA ARG A 99 -10.82 4.09 -12.96
C ARG A 99 -9.55 4.89 -13.23
N MET A 100 -8.60 4.92 -12.29
CA MET A 100 -7.27 5.51 -12.48
C MET A 100 -6.24 4.50 -12.98
N ASP A 101 -6.64 3.27 -13.27
CA ASP A 101 -5.78 2.15 -13.69
C ASP A 101 -4.51 2.02 -12.83
N GLN A 102 -4.69 2.06 -11.50
CA GLN A 102 -3.61 1.90 -10.52
C GLN A 102 -3.27 0.41 -10.38
N TYR A 103 -2.68 -0.18 -11.41
CA TYR A 103 -2.54 -1.63 -11.54
C TYR A 103 -1.43 -2.26 -10.71
N ILE A 104 -0.60 -1.46 -10.05
CA ILE A 104 0.41 -1.92 -9.11
C ILE A 104 0.00 -1.55 -7.69
N ASN A 105 -0.05 -2.52 -6.79
CA ASN A 105 -0.10 -2.28 -5.36
C ASN A 105 1.27 -2.64 -4.77
N LEU A 106 2.02 -1.61 -4.38
CA LEU A 106 3.37 -1.75 -3.83
C LEU A 106 3.31 -1.76 -2.31
N ARG A 107 3.80 -2.82 -1.70
CA ARG A 107 3.78 -3.05 -0.25
C ARG A 107 5.18 -3.35 0.30
N PRO A 108 5.96 -2.35 0.71
CA PRO A 108 7.23 -2.58 1.41
C PRO A 108 6.98 -3.24 2.76
N VAL A 109 7.81 -4.23 3.09
CA VAL A 109 7.82 -4.94 4.37
C VAL A 109 9.20 -4.74 4.99
N LYS A 110 9.28 -3.81 5.92
CA LYS A 110 10.55 -3.43 6.55
C LYS A 110 10.37 -3.27 8.05
N LEU A 111 11.07 -4.11 8.80
CA LEU A 111 11.14 -3.95 10.25
C LEU A 111 12.09 -2.79 10.58
N TYR A 112 11.57 -1.76 11.24
CA TYR A 112 12.40 -0.64 11.68
C TYR A 112 13.11 -0.95 13.01
N PRO A 113 14.27 -0.31 13.30
CA PRO A 113 14.91 -0.39 14.60
C PRO A 113 13.92 -0.04 15.74
N GLY A 114 13.97 -0.76 16.85
CA GLY A 114 13.07 -0.56 17.98
C GLY A 114 11.64 -1.06 17.81
N VAL A 115 11.30 -1.60 16.65
CA VAL A 115 10.00 -2.21 16.40
C VAL A 115 10.07 -3.72 16.67
N GLU A 116 9.11 -4.22 17.43
CA GLU A 116 9.02 -5.64 17.76
C GLU A 116 8.40 -6.45 16.59
N THR A 117 8.95 -7.64 16.35
CA THR A 117 8.37 -8.66 15.47
C THR A 117 7.96 -9.87 16.27
N PRO A 118 6.91 -10.62 15.89
CA PRO A 118 6.55 -11.87 16.54
C PRO A 118 7.55 -13.02 16.27
N LEU A 119 8.53 -12.79 15.38
CA LEU A 119 9.51 -13.83 15.01
C LEU A 119 10.67 -13.88 16.00
N ALA A 120 10.82 -15.00 16.69
CA ALA A 120 11.94 -15.21 17.60
C ALA A 120 13.29 -15.15 16.87
N GLY A 121 14.24 -14.37 17.40
CA GLY A 121 15.60 -14.27 16.86
C GLY A 121 15.72 -13.53 15.53
N LYS A 122 14.68 -12.80 15.11
CA LYS A 122 14.71 -11.95 13.90
C LYS A 122 14.74 -10.47 14.29
N GLY A 123 15.43 -9.66 13.48
CA GLY A 123 15.57 -8.22 13.64
C GLY A 123 15.46 -7.48 12.30
N PRO A 124 15.71 -6.18 12.27
CA PRO A 124 15.63 -5.34 11.07
C PRO A 124 16.46 -5.85 9.88
N GLU A 125 17.56 -6.54 10.12
CA GLU A 125 18.42 -7.13 9.12
C GLU A 125 17.80 -8.34 8.41
N HIS A 126 16.77 -8.97 9.01
CA HIS A 126 16.10 -10.15 8.48
C HIS A 126 14.81 -9.82 7.70
N ILE A 127 14.16 -8.69 8.00
CA ILE A 127 12.84 -8.35 7.44
C ILE A 127 12.96 -7.05 6.64
N ASP A 128 13.29 -7.20 5.34
CA ASP A 128 13.36 -6.11 4.38
C ASP A 128 13.14 -6.65 2.97
N PHE A 129 11.88 -6.82 2.59
CA PHE A 129 11.45 -7.25 1.26
C PHE A 129 10.24 -6.43 0.79
N VAL A 130 9.81 -6.62 -0.45
CA VAL A 130 8.69 -5.87 -1.03
C VAL A 130 7.75 -6.83 -1.73
N VAL A 131 6.45 -6.60 -1.60
CA VAL A 131 5.42 -7.30 -2.38
C VAL A 131 4.87 -6.34 -3.44
N VAL A 132 4.97 -6.77 -4.70
CA VAL A 132 4.31 -6.17 -5.85
C VAL A 132 3.05 -7.00 -6.13
N ARG A 133 1.91 -6.47 -5.73
CA ARG A 133 0.58 -7.08 -5.88
C ARG A 133 -0.07 -6.50 -7.13
N GLU A 134 -0.62 -7.33 -8.00
CA GLU A 134 -1.56 -6.89 -9.03
C GLU A 134 -2.78 -6.25 -8.35
N ASN A 135 -3.39 -5.23 -8.96
CA ASN A 135 -4.34 -4.38 -8.22
C ASN A 135 -5.67 -4.11 -8.95
N THR A 136 -5.88 -4.65 -10.14
CA THR A 136 -7.05 -4.34 -10.99
C THR A 136 -7.79 -5.56 -11.53
N GLU A 137 -7.31 -6.76 -11.26
CA GLU A 137 -7.88 -8.02 -11.75
C GLU A 137 -8.20 -8.99 -10.60
N ASP A 138 -8.23 -10.30 -10.89
CA ASP A 138 -8.49 -11.40 -9.97
C ASP A 138 -9.95 -11.40 -9.47
N LEU A 139 -10.20 -11.84 -8.25
CA LEU A 139 -11.51 -11.85 -7.60
C LEU A 139 -12.07 -10.44 -7.32
N TYR A 140 -11.21 -9.43 -7.31
CA TYR A 140 -11.57 -8.02 -7.06
C TYR A 140 -12.34 -7.37 -8.21
N CYS A 141 -12.34 -7.95 -9.43
CA CYS A 141 -13.17 -7.46 -10.54
C CYS A 141 -14.67 -7.57 -10.27
N GLY A 142 -15.09 -8.31 -9.22
CA GLY A 142 -16.48 -8.42 -8.85
C GLY A 142 -17.34 -9.24 -9.83
N MET A 143 -16.73 -10.07 -10.68
CA MET A 143 -17.47 -10.94 -11.60
C MET A 143 -18.07 -12.13 -10.86
N GLY A 144 -19.39 -12.25 -10.89
CA GLY A 144 -20.09 -13.32 -10.22
C GLY A 144 -21.56 -13.00 -10.01
N GLY A 145 -22.24 -13.84 -9.23
CA GLY A 145 -23.65 -13.66 -8.96
C GLY A 145 -24.27 -14.80 -8.19
N PHE A 146 -25.57 -14.69 -7.97
CA PHE A 146 -26.37 -15.69 -7.27
C PHE A 146 -27.47 -16.23 -8.16
N LEU A 147 -27.71 -17.54 -8.06
CA LEU A 147 -28.91 -18.18 -8.54
C LEU A 147 -29.75 -18.61 -7.34
N LYS A 148 -31.05 -18.37 -7.34
CA LYS A 148 -32.02 -18.71 -6.28
C LYS A 148 -31.60 -18.18 -4.88
N LYS A 149 -31.08 -16.95 -4.81
CA LYS A 149 -30.59 -16.35 -3.54
C LYS A 149 -31.64 -16.40 -2.44
N GLY A 150 -31.24 -16.82 -1.24
CA GLY A 150 -32.09 -16.91 -0.06
C GLY A 150 -32.95 -18.18 0.01
N THR A 151 -32.72 -19.19 -0.86
CA THR A 151 -33.40 -20.49 -0.81
C THR A 151 -32.42 -21.61 -0.48
N PRO A 152 -32.91 -22.82 -0.08
CA PRO A 152 -32.03 -23.97 0.15
C PRO A 152 -31.22 -24.41 -1.09
N ASP A 153 -31.68 -24.06 -2.30
CA ASP A 153 -31.02 -24.36 -3.57
C ASP A 153 -30.15 -23.19 -4.08
N GLU A 154 -29.75 -22.29 -3.22
CA GLU A 154 -28.92 -21.13 -3.60
C GLU A 154 -27.57 -21.57 -4.16
N VAL A 155 -27.20 -20.97 -5.28
CA VAL A 155 -25.85 -21.10 -5.87
C VAL A 155 -25.19 -19.72 -5.90
N ALA A 156 -23.97 -19.62 -5.42
CA ALA A 156 -23.13 -18.43 -5.53
C ALA A 156 -21.93 -18.74 -6.43
N MET A 157 -21.63 -17.82 -7.34
CA MET A 157 -20.42 -17.89 -8.18
C MET A 157 -19.61 -16.62 -8.03
N GLN A 158 -18.29 -16.77 -7.88
CA GLN A 158 -17.32 -15.69 -7.90
C GLN A 158 -16.18 -16.10 -8.84
N THR A 159 -15.91 -15.29 -9.85
CA THR A 159 -14.93 -15.62 -10.89
C THR A 159 -13.70 -14.74 -10.75
N ALA A 160 -12.53 -15.37 -10.67
CA ALA A 160 -11.25 -14.69 -10.80
C ALA A 160 -10.93 -14.48 -12.29
N VAL A 161 -10.48 -13.29 -12.66
CA VAL A 161 -10.14 -12.92 -14.03
C VAL A 161 -8.66 -12.55 -14.08
N TYR A 162 -7.95 -13.14 -15.05
CA TYR A 162 -6.55 -12.87 -15.32
C TYR A 162 -6.37 -12.63 -16.82
N THR A 163 -5.84 -11.45 -17.19
CA THR A 163 -5.53 -11.17 -18.60
C THR A 163 -4.04 -11.22 -18.83
N ARG A 164 -3.63 -11.57 -20.07
CA ARG A 164 -2.21 -11.50 -20.44
C ARG A 164 -1.64 -10.11 -20.21
N LYS A 165 -2.39 -9.06 -20.56
CA LYS A 165 -1.97 -7.67 -20.35
C LYS A 165 -1.75 -7.37 -18.87
N GLY A 166 -2.69 -7.74 -17.98
CA GLY A 166 -2.60 -7.50 -16.55
C GLY A 166 -1.40 -8.21 -15.92
N CYS A 167 -1.23 -9.51 -16.23
CA CYS A 167 -0.08 -10.29 -15.78
C CYS A 167 1.25 -9.65 -16.24
N GLU A 168 1.39 -9.38 -17.54
CA GLU A 168 2.64 -8.91 -18.13
C GLU A 168 3.05 -7.55 -17.60
N ARG A 169 2.15 -6.56 -17.54
CA ARG A 169 2.47 -5.21 -17.07
C ARG A 169 2.89 -5.20 -15.60
N CYS A 170 2.25 -6.02 -14.75
CA CYS A 170 2.60 -6.14 -13.35
C CYS A 170 3.97 -6.83 -13.18
N ILE A 171 4.22 -7.91 -13.91
CA ILE A 171 5.49 -8.65 -13.87
C ILE A 171 6.64 -7.78 -14.37
N ARG A 172 6.50 -7.07 -15.50
CA ARG A 172 7.51 -6.16 -16.02
C ARG A 172 7.87 -5.08 -15.02
N TRP A 173 6.86 -4.45 -14.42
CA TRP A 173 7.08 -3.44 -13.40
C TRP A 173 7.83 -4.02 -12.19
N ALA A 174 7.51 -5.25 -11.77
CA ALA A 174 8.20 -5.91 -10.67
C ALA A 174 9.68 -6.20 -10.98
N PHE A 175 10.02 -6.59 -12.22
CA PHE A 175 11.41 -6.75 -12.65
C PHE A 175 12.17 -5.41 -12.62
N GLU A 176 11.59 -4.33 -13.18
CA GLU A 176 12.20 -2.99 -13.15
C GLU A 176 12.37 -2.49 -11.72
N TYR A 177 11.37 -2.70 -10.87
CA TYR A 177 11.46 -2.34 -9.45
C TYR A 177 12.58 -3.12 -8.75
N THR A 178 12.75 -4.42 -9.05
CA THR A 178 13.82 -5.25 -8.50
C THR A 178 15.20 -4.72 -8.89
N ARG A 179 15.37 -4.28 -10.15
CA ARG A 179 16.58 -3.59 -10.60
C ARG A 179 16.82 -2.27 -9.87
N LYS A 180 15.78 -1.42 -9.77
CA LYS A 180 15.86 -0.13 -9.06
C LYS A 180 16.21 -0.33 -7.59
N ARG A 181 15.57 -1.30 -6.92
CA ARG A 181 15.84 -1.63 -5.51
C ARG A 181 17.29 -2.08 -5.29
N ASN A 182 17.87 -2.80 -6.23
CA ASN A 182 19.29 -3.21 -6.33
C ASN A 182 19.88 -3.80 -5.02
N LYS A 183 19.10 -4.62 -4.31
CA LYS A 183 19.58 -5.32 -3.11
C LYS A 183 20.10 -6.71 -3.47
N ARG A 184 19.24 -7.73 -3.51
CA ARG A 184 19.62 -9.10 -3.88
C ARG A 184 19.38 -9.40 -5.35
N LYS A 185 18.66 -8.52 -6.04
CA LYS A 185 18.21 -8.70 -7.43
C LYS A 185 17.51 -10.04 -7.64
N LYS A 186 16.61 -10.38 -6.75
CA LYS A 186 15.82 -11.60 -6.81
C LYS A 186 14.34 -11.27 -6.84
N LEU A 187 13.63 -11.77 -7.86
CA LEU A 187 12.17 -11.68 -8.00
C LEU A 187 11.54 -13.06 -7.84
N THR A 188 10.67 -13.21 -6.84
CA THR A 188 9.93 -14.45 -6.58
C THR A 188 8.49 -14.31 -7.05
N LEU A 189 8.05 -15.16 -7.99
CA LEU A 189 6.63 -15.30 -8.30
C LEU A 189 5.94 -16.10 -7.21
N VAL A 190 4.86 -15.55 -6.64
CA VAL A 190 3.99 -16.30 -5.71
C VAL A 190 2.65 -16.57 -6.39
N ALA A 191 2.34 -17.86 -6.57
CA ALA A 191 1.16 -18.32 -7.29
C ALA A 191 0.64 -19.65 -6.71
N LYS A 192 -0.29 -20.32 -7.38
CA LYS A 192 -0.82 -21.63 -6.98
C LYS A 192 -1.16 -22.47 -8.23
N THR A 193 -0.18 -22.71 -9.10
CA THR A 193 -0.36 -23.35 -10.40
C THR A 193 -0.83 -24.81 -10.32
N ASN A 194 -0.54 -25.49 -9.21
CA ASN A 194 -0.99 -26.85 -8.98
C ASN A 194 -2.51 -27.00 -8.73
N VAL A 195 -3.22 -25.88 -8.51
CA VAL A 195 -4.67 -25.86 -8.27
C VAL A 195 -5.38 -24.92 -9.26
N LEU A 196 -4.84 -23.72 -9.44
CA LEU A 196 -5.39 -22.69 -10.33
C LEU A 196 -4.75 -22.82 -11.72
N THR A 197 -5.02 -23.95 -12.37
CA THR A 197 -4.29 -24.45 -13.54
C THR A 197 -4.45 -23.64 -14.84
N TYR A 198 -5.35 -22.68 -14.88
CA TYR A 198 -5.52 -21.77 -16.03
C TYR A 198 -4.97 -20.38 -15.72
N GLY A 199 -5.52 -19.70 -14.73
CA GLY A 199 -5.14 -18.32 -14.43
C GLY A 199 -3.70 -18.19 -13.92
N HIS A 200 -3.27 -19.09 -13.04
CA HIS A 200 -1.91 -19.06 -12.52
C HIS A 200 -0.88 -19.69 -13.47
N ASP A 201 -1.28 -20.58 -14.38
CA ASP A 201 -0.45 -20.98 -15.52
C ASP A 201 -0.13 -19.78 -16.41
N LEU A 202 -1.13 -18.91 -16.69
CA LEU A 202 -0.89 -17.69 -17.45
C LEU A 202 0.13 -16.78 -16.74
N TRP A 203 0.05 -16.64 -15.42
CA TRP A 203 1.02 -15.89 -14.62
C TRP A 203 2.43 -16.49 -14.72
N GLU A 204 2.57 -17.79 -14.54
CA GLU A 204 3.85 -18.48 -14.53
C GLU A 204 4.54 -18.41 -15.91
N ARG A 205 3.81 -18.74 -16.98
CA ARG A 205 4.35 -18.64 -18.35
C ARG A 205 4.78 -17.21 -18.68
N THR A 206 3.94 -16.22 -18.34
CA THR A 206 4.27 -14.80 -18.57
C THR A 206 5.49 -14.37 -17.78
N PHE A 207 5.60 -14.83 -16.53
CA PHE A 207 6.75 -14.52 -15.67
C PHE A 207 8.07 -15.00 -16.28
N TYR A 208 8.12 -16.27 -16.71
CA TYR A 208 9.34 -16.81 -17.31
C TYR A 208 9.62 -16.29 -18.73
N GLU A 209 8.61 -15.88 -19.46
CA GLU A 209 8.80 -15.19 -20.75
C GLU A 209 9.45 -13.83 -20.56
N VAL A 210 8.91 -13.01 -19.65
CA VAL A 210 9.46 -11.68 -19.32
C VAL A 210 10.84 -11.79 -18.68
N ALA A 211 11.09 -12.79 -17.83
CA ALA A 211 12.39 -13.00 -17.18
C ALA A 211 13.56 -13.09 -18.16
N LYS A 212 13.33 -13.56 -19.39
CA LYS A 212 14.38 -13.64 -20.43
C LYS A 212 14.96 -12.27 -20.81
N GLU A 213 14.20 -11.20 -20.60
CA GLU A 213 14.62 -9.81 -20.84
C GLU A 213 15.40 -9.21 -19.67
N TYR A 214 15.45 -9.92 -18.52
CA TYR A 214 16.08 -9.48 -17.29
C TYR A 214 17.10 -10.49 -16.74
N PRO A 215 18.15 -10.83 -17.51
CA PRO A 215 19.12 -11.89 -17.15
C PRO A 215 19.94 -11.55 -15.89
N ASP A 216 19.94 -10.30 -15.45
CA ASP A 216 20.60 -9.81 -14.24
C ASP A 216 19.74 -9.95 -12.97
N VAL A 217 18.49 -10.41 -13.09
CA VAL A 217 17.56 -10.64 -11.97
C VAL A 217 17.35 -12.14 -11.79
N ALA A 218 17.72 -12.66 -10.62
CA ALA A 218 17.45 -14.05 -10.28
C ALA A 218 15.95 -14.27 -10.08
N THR A 219 15.42 -15.37 -10.60
CA THR A 219 14.02 -15.73 -10.49
C THR A 219 13.81 -16.89 -9.53
N ASP A 220 12.67 -16.89 -8.84
CA ASP A 220 12.24 -17.96 -7.96
C ASP A 220 10.72 -18.12 -8.04
N TYR A 221 10.21 -19.25 -7.59
CA TYR A 221 8.78 -19.56 -7.56
C TYR A 221 8.39 -20.18 -6.23
N ASN A 222 7.33 -19.68 -5.61
CA ASN A 222 6.73 -20.31 -4.45
C ASN A 222 5.22 -20.48 -4.62
N HIS A 223 4.68 -21.62 -4.20
CA HIS A 223 3.26 -21.69 -3.92
C HIS A 223 2.92 -20.77 -2.74
N VAL A 224 1.72 -20.15 -2.76
CA VAL A 224 1.32 -19.15 -1.77
C VAL A 224 1.37 -19.66 -0.34
N ASP A 225 0.98 -20.90 -0.10
CA ASP A 225 1.07 -21.57 1.21
C ASP A 225 2.52 -21.75 1.67
N ALA A 226 3.41 -22.17 0.78
CA ALA A 226 4.85 -22.24 1.06
C ALA A 226 5.44 -20.84 1.31
N CYS A 227 5.00 -19.82 0.56
CA CYS A 227 5.41 -18.44 0.79
C CYS A 227 5.06 -17.98 2.22
N CYS A 228 3.85 -18.24 2.70
CA CYS A 228 3.46 -17.93 4.08
C CYS A 228 4.38 -18.60 5.10
N MET A 229 4.72 -19.88 4.90
CA MET A 229 5.66 -20.61 5.78
C MET A 229 7.05 -19.98 5.76
N TRP A 230 7.56 -19.64 4.59
CA TRP A 230 8.90 -19.06 4.45
C TRP A 230 8.97 -17.63 4.96
N MET A 231 7.92 -16.82 4.81
CA MET A 231 7.86 -15.50 5.42
C MET A 231 8.03 -15.54 6.95
N VAL A 232 7.47 -16.57 7.60
CA VAL A 232 7.61 -16.75 9.05
C VAL A 232 8.98 -17.34 9.43
N LYS A 233 9.49 -18.29 8.63
CA LYS A 233 10.70 -19.03 8.98
C LYS A 233 11.98 -18.28 8.54
N ASN A 234 12.02 -17.82 7.31
CA ASN A 234 13.19 -17.21 6.66
C ASN A 234 12.78 -15.99 5.83
N PRO A 235 12.22 -14.91 6.42
CA PRO A 235 11.78 -13.72 5.69
C PRO A 235 12.94 -13.09 4.90
N GLU A 236 14.18 -13.24 5.36
CA GLU A 236 15.39 -12.78 4.71
C GLU A 236 15.67 -13.45 3.35
N SER A 237 14.98 -14.53 2.99
CA SER A 237 15.12 -15.17 1.68
C SER A 237 14.45 -14.41 0.55
N TYR A 238 13.55 -13.48 0.87
CA TYR A 238 12.84 -12.64 -0.09
C TYR A 238 13.53 -11.29 -0.31
N ASP A 239 13.50 -10.80 -1.55
CA ASP A 239 13.86 -9.44 -1.93
C ASP A 239 12.64 -8.72 -2.53
N VAL A 240 12.14 -9.19 -3.67
CA VAL A 240 10.88 -8.73 -4.24
C VAL A 240 10.00 -9.94 -4.56
N ILE A 241 8.73 -9.84 -4.22
CA ILE A 241 7.69 -10.81 -4.56
C ILE A 241 6.76 -10.16 -5.57
N VAL A 242 6.36 -10.89 -6.61
CA VAL A 242 5.24 -10.52 -7.48
C VAL A 242 4.13 -11.54 -7.36
N THR A 243 2.88 -11.10 -7.28
CA THR A 243 1.75 -12.00 -7.08
C THR A 243 0.42 -11.40 -7.57
N THR A 244 -0.61 -12.24 -7.65
CA THR A 244 -1.97 -11.85 -8.00
C THR A 244 -2.61 -10.96 -6.94
N ASN A 245 -3.74 -10.35 -7.26
CA ASN A 245 -4.42 -9.40 -6.38
C ASN A 245 -4.83 -10.05 -5.04
N MET A 246 -5.57 -11.15 -5.07
CA MET A 246 -6.08 -11.80 -3.85
C MET A 246 -4.95 -12.37 -2.98
N PHE A 247 -3.98 -13.04 -3.58
CA PHE A 247 -2.85 -13.58 -2.80
C PHE A 247 -1.98 -12.45 -2.25
N GLY A 248 -1.77 -11.39 -3.02
CA GLY A 248 -1.05 -10.21 -2.55
C GLY A 248 -1.71 -9.56 -1.33
N ASP A 249 -3.04 -9.52 -1.29
CA ASP A 249 -3.78 -9.02 -0.12
C ASP A 249 -3.48 -9.85 1.13
N ILE A 250 -3.67 -11.16 1.02
CA ILE A 250 -3.52 -12.09 2.15
C ILE A 250 -2.09 -12.11 2.70
N ILE A 251 -1.08 -12.25 1.81
CA ILE A 251 0.31 -12.36 2.25
C ILE A 251 0.87 -11.04 2.79
N THR A 252 0.34 -9.89 2.36
CA THR A 252 0.80 -8.59 2.88
C THR A 252 0.22 -8.28 4.25
N ASP A 253 -0.93 -8.80 4.64
CA ASP A 253 -1.42 -8.71 6.01
C ASP A 253 -0.55 -9.53 6.96
N LEU A 254 -0.17 -10.75 6.58
CA LEU A 254 0.82 -11.53 7.31
C LEU A 254 2.13 -10.74 7.43
N ALA A 255 2.65 -10.23 6.32
CA ALA A 255 3.88 -9.44 6.29
C ALA A 255 3.79 -8.16 7.14
N GLY A 256 2.60 -7.53 7.19
CA GLY A 256 2.32 -6.38 8.04
C GLY A 256 2.57 -6.69 9.52
N ILE A 257 2.18 -7.87 9.99
CA ILE A 257 2.45 -8.30 11.37
C ILE A 257 3.94 -8.56 11.58
N LEU A 258 4.65 -9.14 10.60
CA LEU A 258 6.08 -9.41 10.72
C LEU A 258 6.92 -8.13 10.86
N GLN A 259 6.51 -7.03 10.24
CA GLN A 259 7.21 -5.73 10.32
C GLN A 259 6.79 -4.86 11.52
N GLY A 260 5.97 -5.39 12.45
CA GLY A 260 5.57 -4.66 13.66
C GLY A 260 4.12 -4.19 13.69
N GLY A 261 3.29 -4.65 12.76
CA GLY A 261 1.86 -4.39 12.71
C GLY A 261 1.44 -3.25 11.78
N MET A 262 0.14 -3.06 11.66
CA MET A 262 -0.47 -2.13 10.69
C MET A 262 -0.15 -0.65 10.96
N GLY A 263 0.30 -0.30 12.17
CA GLY A 263 0.70 1.07 12.52
C GLY A 263 1.98 1.57 11.85
N VAL A 264 2.76 0.67 11.23
CA VAL A 264 4.00 1.00 10.50
C VAL A 264 3.93 0.61 9.03
N ALA A 265 2.94 -0.19 8.63
CA ALA A 265 2.78 -0.70 7.29
C ALA A 265 2.14 0.33 6.36
N ALA A 266 2.83 0.71 5.30
CA ALA A 266 2.35 1.59 4.24
C ALA A 266 2.25 0.87 2.91
N GLY A 267 1.43 1.40 2.00
CA GLY A 267 1.27 0.88 0.65
C GLY A 267 1.02 1.98 -0.37
N ALA A 268 1.21 1.64 -1.63
CA ALA A 268 0.91 2.52 -2.74
C ALA A 268 0.12 1.78 -3.82
N ASN A 269 -0.86 2.47 -4.38
CA ASN A 269 -1.61 2.05 -5.56
C ASN A 269 -1.10 2.89 -6.73
N ILE A 270 -0.35 2.28 -7.63
CA ILE A 270 0.46 3.01 -8.61
C ILE A 270 -0.09 2.81 -10.02
N ASN A 271 -0.32 3.91 -10.71
CA ASN A 271 -0.34 3.95 -12.17
C ASN A 271 1.02 4.52 -12.62
N PRO A 272 1.93 3.68 -13.15
CA PRO A 272 3.26 4.13 -13.54
C PRO A 272 3.31 4.85 -14.89
N GLU A 273 2.20 4.88 -15.62
CA GLU A 273 2.14 5.51 -16.95
C GLU A 273 2.31 7.04 -16.86
N PRO A 274 2.85 7.67 -17.89
CA PRO A 274 2.97 9.13 -17.93
C PRO A 274 1.62 9.82 -17.73
N GLY A 275 1.54 10.72 -16.74
CA GLY A 275 0.31 11.41 -16.37
C GLY A 275 -0.65 10.61 -15.48
N GLY A 276 -0.32 9.36 -15.13
CA GLY A 276 -1.11 8.56 -14.21
C GLY A 276 -1.11 9.14 -12.79
N THR A 277 -2.28 9.10 -12.13
CA THR A 277 -2.44 9.47 -10.73
C THR A 277 -2.27 8.24 -9.84
N SER A 278 -1.36 8.31 -8.87
CA SER A 278 -1.10 7.22 -7.92
C SER A 278 -1.58 7.59 -6.51
N MET A 279 -1.91 6.60 -5.68
CA MET A 279 -2.44 6.80 -4.34
C MET A 279 -1.57 6.10 -3.30
N PHE A 280 -1.31 6.79 -2.18
CA PHE A 280 -0.43 6.35 -1.09
C PHE A 280 -1.20 6.36 0.21
N GLU A 281 -1.13 5.27 0.96
CA GLU A 281 -1.99 5.05 2.12
C GLU A 281 -1.31 4.20 3.20
N PRO A 282 -1.63 4.37 4.50
CA PRO A 282 -1.36 3.35 5.49
C PRO A 282 -2.19 2.10 5.18
N MET A 283 -1.63 0.91 5.44
CA MET A 283 -2.35 -0.35 5.23
C MET A 283 -3.45 -0.59 6.29
N GLY A 284 -3.37 0.10 7.41
CA GLY A 284 -4.36 0.00 8.49
C GLY A 284 -5.70 0.60 8.11
N GLY A 285 -6.80 -0.03 8.54
CA GLY A 285 -8.15 0.51 8.37
C GLY A 285 -8.42 1.72 9.28
N SER A 286 -9.65 2.23 9.21
CA SER A 286 -10.10 3.45 9.90
C SER A 286 -10.10 3.40 11.44
N ALA A 287 -9.97 2.21 12.04
CA ALA A 287 -9.91 1.98 13.48
C ALA A 287 -10.86 2.88 14.32
N PRO A 288 -12.19 2.79 14.12
CA PRO A 288 -13.16 3.75 14.65
C PRO A 288 -13.11 3.96 16.17
N LYS A 289 -12.69 2.93 16.93
CA LYS A 289 -12.55 2.99 18.39
C LYS A 289 -11.46 3.98 18.88
N TYR A 290 -10.58 4.40 18.01
CA TYR A 290 -9.50 5.34 18.32
C TYR A 290 -9.74 6.74 17.74
N THR A 291 -10.83 6.97 17.01
CA THR A 291 -11.14 8.27 16.38
C THR A 291 -11.07 9.40 17.40
N GLY A 292 -10.29 10.45 17.10
CA GLY A 292 -10.15 11.65 17.93
C GLY A 292 -9.47 11.45 19.28
N THR A 293 -8.85 10.28 19.52
CA THR A 293 -8.22 10.00 20.83
C THR A 293 -6.75 10.44 20.90
N GLY A 294 -6.11 10.79 19.81
CA GLY A 294 -4.68 11.12 19.75
C GLY A 294 -3.76 9.96 20.10
N LYS A 295 -4.22 8.71 19.95
CA LYS A 295 -3.49 7.51 20.37
C LYS A 295 -3.01 6.61 19.24
N ILE A 296 -3.46 6.87 18.01
CA ILE A 296 -3.08 6.04 16.86
C ILE A 296 -1.64 6.32 16.41
N ASN A 297 -0.96 5.31 15.92
CA ASN A 297 0.39 5.45 15.38
C ASN A 297 0.38 6.05 13.97
N PRO A 298 1.01 7.22 13.72
CA PRO A 298 1.01 7.87 12.41
C PRO A 298 2.14 7.39 11.49
N ILE A 299 3.04 6.52 11.94
CA ILE A 299 4.25 6.11 11.18
C ILE A 299 3.87 5.51 9.82
N ALA A 300 2.79 4.74 9.72
CA ALA A 300 2.33 4.21 8.44
C ALA A 300 1.96 5.32 7.43
N ALA A 301 1.24 6.36 7.86
CA ALA A 301 0.91 7.50 7.00
C ALA A 301 2.12 8.34 6.62
N ILE A 302 3.07 8.50 7.55
CA ILE A 302 4.35 9.17 7.28
C ILE A 302 5.21 8.33 6.31
N SER A 303 5.19 7.00 6.44
CA SER A 303 5.85 6.09 5.48
C SER A 303 5.20 6.17 4.09
N ALA A 304 3.87 6.26 4.01
CA ALA A 304 3.15 6.49 2.76
C ALA A 304 3.56 7.83 2.10
N THR A 305 3.80 8.86 2.91
CA THR A 305 4.34 10.15 2.44
C THR A 305 5.74 10.00 1.86
N ALA A 306 6.62 9.19 2.46
CA ALA A 306 7.93 8.89 1.89
C ALA A 306 7.83 8.16 0.55
N MET A 307 6.91 7.18 0.43
CA MET A 307 6.65 6.48 -0.84
C MET A 307 6.12 7.43 -1.92
N LEU A 308 5.25 8.38 -1.55
CA LEU A 308 4.74 9.42 -2.44
C LEU A 308 5.89 10.28 -2.98
N LEU A 309 6.77 10.76 -2.11
CA LEU A 309 7.93 11.56 -2.48
C LEU A 309 8.85 10.80 -3.44
N GLU A 310 9.17 9.54 -3.15
CA GLU A 310 9.98 8.69 -4.02
C GLU A 310 9.33 8.50 -5.41
N HIS A 311 8.02 8.21 -5.44
CA HIS A 311 7.28 8.06 -6.69
C HIS A 311 7.29 9.33 -7.55
N CYS A 312 7.25 10.48 -6.90
CA CYS A 312 7.28 11.79 -7.57
C CYS A 312 8.71 12.25 -7.96
N GLY A 313 9.74 11.42 -7.72
CA GLY A 313 11.12 11.69 -8.10
C GLY A 313 11.93 12.50 -7.07
N HIS A 314 11.41 12.65 -5.85
CA HIS A 314 12.09 13.33 -4.73
C HIS A 314 12.77 12.32 -3.81
N ASP A 315 13.68 11.50 -4.37
CA ASP A 315 14.34 10.41 -3.65
C ASP A 315 15.14 10.87 -2.42
N ALA A 316 15.72 12.07 -2.44
CA ALA A 316 16.46 12.62 -1.30
C ALA A 316 15.51 12.89 -0.12
N ALA A 317 14.39 13.57 -0.40
CA ALA A 317 13.34 13.83 0.59
C ALA A 317 12.77 12.52 1.17
N ALA A 318 12.48 11.55 0.32
CA ALA A 318 11.98 10.24 0.74
C ALA A 318 12.96 9.53 1.69
N ARG A 319 14.25 9.49 1.34
CA ARG A 319 15.29 8.89 2.20
C ARG A 319 15.43 9.59 3.54
N ARG A 320 15.32 10.93 3.56
CA ARG A 320 15.36 11.73 4.79
C ARG A 320 14.21 11.37 5.72
N VAL A 321 12.97 11.30 5.19
CA VAL A 321 11.80 10.87 5.97
C VAL A 321 11.96 9.45 6.52
N LEU A 322 12.43 8.50 5.70
CA LEU A 322 12.66 7.13 6.15
C LEU A 322 13.75 7.02 7.22
N ALA A 323 14.81 7.83 7.13
CA ALA A 323 15.86 7.90 8.17
C ALA A 323 15.31 8.47 9.48
N ALA A 324 14.49 9.52 9.41
CA ALA A 324 13.82 10.10 10.57
C ALA A 324 12.88 9.08 11.25
N ILE A 325 12.06 8.33 10.47
CA ILE A 325 11.24 7.25 11.01
C ILE A 325 12.11 6.23 11.78
N GLN A 326 13.21 5.76 11.17
CA GLN A 326 14.09 4.78 11.82
C GLN A 326 14.73 5.31 13.11
N SER A 327 15.10 6.59 13.12
CA SER A 327 15.62 7.25 14.34
C SER A 327 14.55 7.28 15.44
N VAL A 328 13.34 7.73 15.13
CA VAL A 328 12.25 7.90 16.10
C VAL A 328 11.79 6.53 16.64
N THR A 329 11.57 5.54 15.77
CA THR A 329 11.18 4.20 16.21
C THR A 329 12.27 3.53 17.05
N GLY A 330 13.55 3.72 16.70
CA GLY A 330 14.67 3.09 17.38
C GLY A 330 15.07 3.72 18.72
N THR A 331 14.74 5.00 18.94
CA THR A 331 15.28 5.73 20.10
C THR A 331 14.24 6.43 20.97
N LYS A 332 13.04 6.71 20.46
CA LYS A 332 12.02 7.50 21.16
C LYS A 332 10.78 6.69 21.52
N MET A 333 10.21 5.97 20.57
CA MET A 333 8.96 5.25 20.79
C MET A 333 9.16 4.02 21.68
N ARG A 334 8.24 3.84 22.63
CA ARG A 334 8.24 2.65 23.53
C ARG A 334 7.58 1.43 22.91
N SER A 335 6.66 1.64 21.99
CA SER A 335 5.89 0.59 21.31
C SER A 335 5.24 1.16 20.06
N GLN A 336 4.87 0.29 19.12
CA GLN A 336 4.10 0.69 17.94
C GLN A 336 2.58 0.59 18.16
N ALA A 337 2.15 0.00 19.27
CA ALA A 337 0.74 -0.19 19.57
C ALA A 337 0.05 1.13 19.97
N ALA A 338 -1.16 1.33 19.45
CA ALA A 338 -1.98 2.49 19.76
C ALA A 338 -2.16 2.68 21.28
N GLY A 339 -1.90 3.89 21.76
CA GLY A 339 -1.95 4.26 23.18
C GLY A 339 -0.79 3.73 24.04
N LYS A 340 0.19 3.02 23.47
CA LYS A 340 1.39 2.52 24.16
C LYS A 340 2.69 3.11 23.63
N MET A 341 2.62 4.03 22.69
CA MET A 341 3.80 4.66 22.05
C MET A 341 4.68 5.46 23.01
N GLY A 342 4.13 5.91 24.13
CA GLY A 342 4.76 6.89 25.03
C GLY A 342 4.48 8.33 24.62
N TYR A 343 3.83 8.53 23.49
CA TYR A 343 3.51 9.82 22.89
C TYR A 343 2.11 9.80 22.29
N THR A 344 1.51 10.97 22.05
CA THR A 344 0.30 11.12 21.25
C THR A 344 0.63 11.01 19.76
N THR A 345 -0.39 10.83 18.92
CA THR A 345 -0.27 10.83 17.46
C THR A 345 0.48 12.05 16.95
N SER A 346 0.10 13.25 17.41
CA SER A 346 0.74 14.51 17.02
C SER A 346 2.19 14.60 17.47
N GLN A 347 2.50 14.20 18.70
CA GLN A 347 3.88 14.21 19.21
C GLN A 347 4.79 13.26 18.43
N VAL A 348 4.29 12.11 17.97
CA VAL A 348 5.08 11.22 17.08
C VAL A 348 5.42 11.92 15.76
N GLY A 349 4.46 12.63 15.16
CA GLY A 349 4.71 13.46 13.98
C GLY A 349 5.75 14.56 14.23
N ASP A 350 5.68 15.25 15.39
CA ASP A 350 6.65 16.28 15.80
C ASP A 350 8.05 15.69 15.93
N LEU A 351 8.19 14.53 16.59
CA LEU A 351 9.47 13.82 16.72
C LEU A 351 10.07 13.45 15.36
N VAL A 352 9.24 13.05 14.38
CA VAL A 352 9.74 12.76 13.03
C VAL A 352 10.21 14.04 12.34
N VAL A 353 9.50 15.16 12.49
CA VAL A 353 9.93 16.46 11.95
C VAL A 353 11.25 16.91 12.58
N GLU A 354 11.41 16.76 13.89
CA GLU A 354 12.66 17.09 14.60
C GLU A 354 13.86 16.22 14.17
N ALA A 355 13.59 15.03 13.64
CA ALA A 355 14.62 14.09 13.21
C ALA A 355 14.97 14.19 11.71
N LEU A 356 14.26 15.06 10.94
CA LEU A 356 14.57 15.31 9.53
C LEU A 356 15.93 16.04 9.40
#